data_a168eca709304be4aa49e4c53aecbda3
#
_entry.id   a168eca709304be4aa49e4c53aecbda3
#
_cell.length_a   1.000
_cell.length_b   1.000
_cell.length_c   1.000
_cell.angle_alpha   90.00
_cell.angle_beta   90.00
_cell.angle_gamma   90.00
#
_symmetry.space_group_name_H-M   'P 1'
#
loop_
_entity.id
_entity.type
_entity.pdbx_description
1 polymer ?
#
loop_
_entity_poly.entity_id
_entity_poly.type
_entity_poly.pdbx_seq_one_letter_code
_entity_poly.pdbx_strand_id
1 'polypeptide(L)'
;MIGALIGRSGVAPVVREPSTRAEQVTQLVLGETAQVLEEAGEWRRIQLDGDGYQGWIHRGYVLEIDLATATEWREAAEGWSQGAVVRAGSEIVRLPLRSRVRLRGDRIGLPDGRRGLPIAGSVLHFSTVRRRAARISPDRWAAHAFAGTAYQWGGVTPWGVDCSGLVQTTFLARGET
;
A
#
# COMPACT_ATOMS: atom_id res chain seq x y z
N MET A 1 -11.48 13.70 15.99
CA MET A 1 -12.23 13.35 14.76
C MET A 1 -11.28 12.56 13.88
N ILE A 2 -11.64 11.34 13.47
CA ILE A 2 -10.83 10.53 12.56
C ILE A 2 -10.96 11.20 11.18
N GLY A 3 -9.85 11.70 10.63
CA GLY A 3 -9.85 12.38 9.34
C GLY A 3 -9.17 11.57 8.25
N ALA A 4 -8.30 10.62 8.63
CA ALA A 4 -7.51 9.81 7.72
C ALA A 4 -7.16 8.45 8.33
N LEU A 5 -6.57 7.60 7.53
CA LEU A 5 -6.03 6.31 7.97
C LEU A 5 -4.78 5.92 7.17
N ILE A 6 -3.99 5.01 7.75
CA ILE A 6 -2.82 4.39 7.12
C ILE A 6 -3.03 2.87 7.12
N GLY A 7 -2.76 2.20 6.00
CA GLY A 7 -2.73 0.74 5.92
C GLY A 7 -1.65 0.15 6.84
N ARG A 8 -2.04 -0.71 7.79
CA ARG A 8 -1.11 -1.42 8.68
C ARG A 8 -0.90 -2.88 8.30
N SER A 9 -1.84 -3.47 7.59
CA SER A 9 -1.74 -4.82 7.03
C SER A 9 -1.03 -4.79 5.68
N GLY A 10 -0.36 -5.85 5.27
CA GLY A 10 0.33 -5.93 3.99
C GLY A 10 -0.58 -5.49 2.84
N VAL A 11 -1.78 -6.05 2.79
CA VAL A 11 -2.91 -5.60 1.97
C VAL A 11 -4.17 -5.56 2.82
N ALA A 12 -5.03 -4.60 2.60
CA ALA A 12 -6.32 -4.44 3.26
C ALA A 12 -7.43 -4.37 2.20
N PRO A 13 -8.43 -5.27 2.24
CA PRO A 13 -9.54 -5.24 1.30
C PRO A 13 -10.33 -3.93 1.41
N VAL A 14 -10.56 -3.28 0.29
CA VAL A 14 -11.52 -2.19 0.15
C VAL A 14 -12.72 -2.76 -0.59
N VAL A 15 -13.88 -2.69 0.03
CA VAL A 15 -15.09 -3.36 -0.45
C VAL A 15 -16.18 -2.34 -0.83
N ARG A 16 -17.14 -2.78 -1.61
CA ARG A 16 -18.23 -1.94 -2.13
C ARG A 16 -19.18 -1.45 -1.03
N GLU A 17 -19.43 -2.30 -0.04
CA GLU A 17 -20.38 -2.05 1.08
C GLU A 17 -19.74 -2.43 2.41
N PRO A 18 -20.20 -1.89 3.56
CA PRO A 18 -19.63 -2.18 4.89
C PRO A 18 -20.00 -3.60 5.38
N SER A 19 -19.52 -4.60 4.68
CA SER A 19 -19.81 -6.02 4.94
C SER A 19 -18.63 -6.91 4.55
N THR A 20 -18.37 -7.94 5.35
CA THR A 20 -17.35 -8.98 5.03
C THR A 20 -17.74 -9.86 3.84
N ARG A 21 -19.00 -9.79 3.39
CA ARG A 21 -19.50 -10.53 2.22
C ARG A 21 -19.53 -9.68 0.95
N ALA A 22 -19.20 -8.38 1.07
CA ALA A 22 -19.22 -7.46 -0.05
C ALA A 22 -18.07 -7.74 -1.02
N GLU A 23 -18.31 -7.38 -2.27
CA GLU A 23 -17.30 -7.44 -3.33
C GLU A 23 -16.09 -6.57 -3.00
N GLN A 24 -14.88 -7.14 -3.05
CA GLN A 24 -13.66 -6.36 -3.03
C GLN A 24 -13.55 -5.55 -4.32
N VAL A 25 -13.34 -4.26 -4.22
CA VAL A 25 -13.23 -3.37 -5.39
C VAL A 25 -11.80 -2.89 -5.63
N THR A 26 -10.99 -2.83 -4.57
CA THR A 26 -9.55 -2.53 -4.62
C THR A 26 -8.89 -2.94 -3.28
N GLN A 27 -7.64 -2.58 -3.08
CA GLN A 27 -6.90 -2.79 -1.84
C GLN A 27 -6.19 -1.51 -1.42
N LEU A 28 -6.08 -1.29 -0.10
CA LEU A 28 -5.12 -0.36 0.49
C LEU A 28 -3.89 -1.17 0.92
N VAL A 29 -2.72 -0.78 0.44
CA VAL A 29 -1.47 -1.48 0.76
C VAL A 29 -0.81 -0.85 1.98
N LEU A 30 -0.01 -1.62 2.71
CA LEU A 30 0.70 -1.16 3.91
C LEU A 30 1.42 0.18 3.66
N GLY A 31 1.14 1.15 4.52
CA GLY A 31 1.72 2.49 4.47
C GLY A 31 1.07 3.45 3.46
N GLU A 32 0.14 3.00 2.63
CA GLU A 32 -0.70 3.91 1.86
C GLU A 32 -1.73 4.57 2.77
N THR A 33 -2.18 5.76 2.38
CA THR A 33 -3.12 6.56 3.16
C THR A 33 -4.44 6.76 2.43
N ALA A 34 -5.49 7.04 3.20
CA ALA A 34 -6.80 7.40 2.68
C ALA A 34 -7.49 8.40 3.61
N GLN A 35 -8.36 9.22 3.04
CA GLN A 35 -9.25 10.09 3.81
C GLN A 35 -10.50 9.33 4.24
N VAL A 36 -10.98 9.59 5.45
CA VAL A 36 -12.24 9.03 5.96
C VAL A 36 -13.38 9.97 5.57
N LEU A 37 -14.35 9.43 4.82
CA LEU A 37 -15.54 10.16 4.37
C LEU A 37 -16.73 9.91 5.28
N GLU A 38 -16.85 8.69 5.85
CA GLU A 38 -17.99 8.25 6.66
C GLU A 38 -17.57 7.13 7.60
N GLU A 39 -18.25 7.01 8.75
CA GLU A 39 -18.05 5.95 9.72
C GLU A 39 -19.34 5.15 9.90
N ALA A 40 -19.26 3.81 9.84
CA ALA A 40 -20.37 2.90 10.06
C ALA A 40 -19.90 1.69 10.89
N GLY A 41 -20.03 1.79 12.23
CA GLY A 41 -19.54 0.78 13.15
C GLY A 41 -18.04 0.53 12.99
N GLU A 42 -17.67 -0.71 12.68
CA GLU A 42 -16.28 -1.10 12.45
C GLU A 42 -15.75 -0.74 11.04
N TRP A 43 -16.56 -0.12 10.20
CA TRP A 43 -16.24 0.21 8.83
C TRP A 43 -16.02 1.70 8.64
N ARG A 44 -15.13 2.02 7.71
CA ARG A 44 -14.85 3.39 7.26
C ARG A 44 -15.04 3.46 5.77
N ARG A 45 -15.89 4.38 5.30
CA ARG A 45 -15.91 4.78 3.90
C ARG A 45 -14.73 5.69 3.66
N ILE A 46 -13.93 5.36 2.68
CA ILE A 46 -12.66 6.03 2.43
C ILE A 46 -12.53 6.48 0.99
N GLN A 47 -11.66 7.45 0.79
CA GLN A 47 -11.09 7.80 -0.50
C GLN A 47 -9.59 7.61 -0.44
N LEU A 48 -9.04 6.74 -1.30
CA LEU A 48 -7.61 6.50 -1.40
C LEU A 48 -6.88 7.75 -1.88
N ASP A 49 -5.78 8.11 -1.23
CA ASP A 49 -4.98 9.28 -1.62
C ASP A 49 -4.21 9.06 -2.93
N GLY A 50 -3.97 7.79 -3.30
CA GLY A 50 -3.17 7.42 -4.48
C GLY A 50 -3.90 7.62 -5.80
N ASP A 51 -5.20 7.35 -5.88
CA ASP A 51 -5.99 7.34 -7.12
C ASP A 51 -7.41 7.88 -6.97
N GLY A 52 -7.79 8.30 -5.75
CA GLY A 52 -9.11 8.81 -5.44
C GLY A 52 -10.23 7.76 -5.40
N TYR A 53 -9.90 6.46 -5.51
CA TYR A 53 -10.90 5.40 -5.48
C TYR A 53 -11.63 5.37 -4.14
N GLN A 54 -12.94 5.14 -4.14
CA GLN A 54 -13.76 5.11 -2.92
C GLN A 54 -14.30 3.71 -2.64
N GLY A 55 -14.40 3.38 -1.36
CA GLY A 55 -14.99 2.14 -0.89
C GLY A 55 -14.97 2.06 0.63
N TRP A 56 -15.29 0.89 1.18
CA TRP A 56 -15.34 0.63 2.60
C TRP A 56 -14.18 -0.24 3.05
N ILE A 57 -13.55 0.11 4.15
CA ILE A 57 -12.49 -0.67 4.77
C ILE A 57 -12.81 -0.96 6.23
N HIS A 58 -12.48 -2.15 6.70
CA HIS A 58 -12.63 -2.48 8.12
C HIS A 58 -11.47 -1.92 8.92
N ARG A 59 -11.77 -1.26 10.06
CA ARG A 59 -10.78 -0.59 10.92
C ARG A 59 -9.66 -1.51 11.43
N GLY A 60 -9.89 -2.81 11.51
CA GLY A 60 -8.90 -3.81 11.92
C GLY A 60 -7.65 -3.87 11.02
N TYR A 61 -7.70 -3.36 9.79
CA TYR A 61 -6.60 -3.38 8.82
C TYR A 61 -5.79 -2.09 8.79
N VAL A 62 -6.20 -1.05 9.52
CA VAL A 62 -5.66 0.30 9.40
C VAL A 62 -5.32 0.91 10.75
N LEU A 63 -4.56 1.99 10.71
CA LEU A 63 -4.36 2.93 11.81
C LEU A 63 -5.21 4.16 11.52
N GLU A 64 -6.11 4.50 12.42
CA GLU A 64 -6.94 5.71 12.36
C GLU A 64 -6.14 6.89 12.92
N ILE A 65 -6.02 7.96 12.16
CA ILE A 65 -5.18 9.12 12.45
C ILE A 65 -5.86 10.42 12.03
N ASP A 66 -5.28 11.54 12.38
CA ASP A 66 -5.69 12.84 11.85
C ASP A 66 -5.04 13.13 10.47
N LEU A 67 -5.58 14.14 9.77
CA LEU A 67 -5.10 14.54 8.45
C LEU A 67 -3.66 15.07 8.46
N ALA A 68 -3.23 15.73 9.54
CA ALA A 68 -1.87 16.27 9.65
C ALA A 68 -0.85 15.12 9.74
N THR A 69 -1.14 14.14 10.59
CA THR A 69 -0.32 12.90 10.73
C THR A 69 -0.26 12.13 9.41
N ALA A 70 -1.37 12.03 8.66
CA ALA A 70 -1.39 11.38 7.34
C ALA A 70 -0.50 12.11 6.33
N THR A 71 -0.54 13.44 6.34
CA THR A 71 0.29 14.28 5.45
C THR A 71 1.77 14.13 5.80
N GLU A 72 2.14 14.23 7.08
CA GLU A 72 3.51 14.00 7.54
C GLU A 72 4.01 12.59 7.17
N TRP A 73 3.15 11.59 7.30
CA TRP A 73 3.50 10.23 6.91
C TRP A 73 3.78 10.13 5.41
N ARG A 74 2.91 10.65 4.55
CA ARG A 74 3.09 10.61 3.09
C ARG A 74 4.40 11.25 2.65
N GLU A 75 4.75 12.39 3.25
CA GLU A 75 6.00 13.10 2.97
C GLU A 75 7.23 12.31 3.42
N ALA A 76 7.15 11.65 4.57
CA ALA A 76 8.28 10.96 5.18
C ALA A 76 8.42 9.48 4.76
N ALA A 77 7.36 8.86 4.19
CA ALA A 77 7.36 7.47 3.75
C ALA A 77 7.89 7.33 2.30
N GLU A 78 9.15 7.70 2.12
CA GLU A 78 9.83 7.71 0.82
C GLU A 78 10.20 6.32 0.28
N GLY A 79 10.17 5.31 1.15
CA GLY A 79 10.49 3.94 0.82
C GLY A 79 9.34 3.26 0.07
N TRP A 80 9.69 2.56 -1.01
CA TRP A 80 8.80 1.71 -1.79
C TRP A 80 9.31 0.27 -1.73
N SER A 81 8.50 -0.65 -1.23
CA SER A 81 8.86 -2.05 -1.19
C SER A 81 8.86 -2.70 -2.57
N GLN A 82 9.87 -3.52 -2.80
CA GLN A 82 9.98 -4.44 -3.96
C GLN A 82 9.67 -5.89 -3.54
N GLY A 83 8.80 -6.08 -2.54
CA GLY A 83 8.54 -7.39 -1.94
C GLY A 83 9.52 -7.70 -0.80
N ALA A 84 9.70 -6.77 0.13
CA ALA A 84 10.64 -6.93 1.25
C ALA A 84 10.05 -7.73 2.41
N VAL A 85 10.93 -8.34 3.19
CA VAL A 85 10.63 -8.95 4.49
C VAL A 85 11.46 -8.21 5.54
N VAL A 86 10.82 -7.75 6.60
CA VAL A 86 11.42 -6.93 7.65
C VAL A 86 11.26 -7.62 9.00
N ARG A 87 12.34 -7.68 9.78
CA ARG A 87 12.30 -8.12 11.18
C ARG A 87 12.14 -6.89 12.08
N ALA A 88 11.02 -6.80 12.77
CA ALA A 88 10.69 -5.73 13.73
C ALA A 88 10.56 -6.36 15.14
N GLY A 89 11.63 -6.28 15.94
CA GLY A 89 11.72 -7.03 17.19
C GLY A 89 11.70 -8.54 16.94
N SER A 90 10.78 -9.27 17.57
CA SER A 90 10.55 -10.70 17.37
C SER A 90 9.65 -11.03 16.18
N GLU A 91 9.01 -10.04 15.59
CA GLU A 91 8.04 -10.25 14.52
C GLU A 91 8.64 -10.10 13.13
N ILE A 92 8.07 -10.86 12.19
CA ILE A 92 8.38 -10.77 10.77
C ILE A 92 7.22 -10.08 10.05
N VAL A 93 7.52 -8.97 9.41
CA VAL A 93 6.56 -8.18 8.62
C VAL A 93 6.88 -8.36 7.14
N ARG A 94 5.91 -8.82 6.38
CA ARG A 94 6.02 -8.95 4.92
C ARG A 94 5.44 -7.70 4.27
N LEU A 95 6.25 -7.06 3.44
CA LEU A 95 5.90 -5.85 2.71
C LEU A 95 5.68 -6.22 1.24
N PRO A 96 4.44 -6.27 0.74
CA PRO A 96 4.21 -6.48 -0.68
C PRO A 96 4.83 -5.35 -1.53
N LEU A 97 4.92 -5.57 -2.83
CA LEU A 97 5.25 -4.50 -3.78
C LEU A 97 4.36 -3.28 -3.50
N ARG A 98 4.90 -2.08 -3.63
CA ARG A 98 4.28 -0.76 -3.42
C ARG A 98 4.00 -0.36 -1.96
N SER A 99 4.24 -1.21 -0.96
CA SER A 99 4.17 -0.75 0.44
C SER A 99 5.03 0.49 0.66
N ARG A 100 4.48 1.46 1.40
CA ARG A 100 5.14 2.73 1.71
C ARG A 100 5.69 2.70 3.14
N VAL A 101 6.96 3.04 3.29
CA VAL A 101 7.65 2.99 4.58
C VAL A 101 8.67 4.12 4.71
N ARG A 102 9.04 4.48 5.93
CA ARG A 102 10.12 5.45 6.18
C ARG A 102 11.48 4.76 6.06
N LEU A 103 12.41 5.40 5.35
CA LEU A 103 13.81 4.98 5.30
C LEU A 103 14.59 5.66 6.44
N ARG A 104 15.30 4.88 7.26
CA ARG A 104 16.05 5.36 8.44
C ARG A 104 17.43 4.67 8.51
N GLY A 105 18.33 5.09 7.62
CA GLY A 105 19.62 4.42 7.44
C GLY A 105 19.43 2.97 6.98
N ASP A 106 19.89 2.02 7.79
CA ASP A 106 19.75 0.58 7.56
C ASP A 106 18.38 0.01 8.01
N ARG A 107 17.51 0.83 8.62
CA ARG A 107 16.23 0.43 9.19
C ARG A 107 15.04 0.95 8.40
N ILE A 108 13.96 0.20 8.49
CA ILE A 108 12.65 0.53 7.92
C ILE A 108 11.72 0.96 9.05
N GLY A 109 11.14 2.16 8.93
CA GLY A 109 10.09 2.63 9.84
C GLY A 109 8.72 2.24 9.30
N LEU A 110 7.96 1.47 10.11
CA LEU A 110 6.61 1.01 9.80
C LEU A 110 5.54 2.04 10.22
N PRO A 111 4.31 1.97 9.68
CA PRO A 111 3.23 2.90 10.02
C PRO A 111 2.89 2.96 11.50
N ASP A 112 3.02 1.85 12.21
CA ASP A 112 2.73 1.70 13.65
C ASP A 112 3.87 2.19 14.57
N GLY A 113 4.90 2.83 14.00
CA GLY A 113 6.05 3.37 14.73
C GLY A 113 7.18 2.36 14.98
N ARG A 114 6.96 1.08 14.73
CA ARG A 114 8.03 0.07 14.85
C ARG A 114 9.12 0.32 13.82
N ARG A 115 10.33 -0.11 14.17
CA ARG A 115 11.49 -0.09 13.27
C ARG A 115 11.99 -1.50 13.08
N GLY A 116 12.30 -1.87 11.85
CA GLY A 116 12.80 -3.20 11.53
C GLY A 116 13.99 -3.18 10.60
N LEU A 117 14.68 -4.31 10.54
CA LEU A 117 15.78 -4.58 9.61
C LEU A 117 15.25 -5.37 8.42
N PRO A 118 15.53 -4.96 7.18
CA PRO A 118 15.24 -5.80 6.02
C PRO A 118 16.09 -7.07 6.09
N ILE A 119 15.45 -8.23 5.97
CA ILE A 119 16.10 -9.54 6.01
C ILE A 119 15.98 -10.29 4.68
N ALA A 120 15.08 -9.87 3.81
CA ALA A 120 14.94 -10.38 2.44
C ALA A 120 14.25 -9.34 1.56
N GLY A 121 14.42 -9.46 0.25
CA GLY A 121 13.91 -8.48 -0.71
C GLY A 121 14.56 -7.10 -0.55
N SER A 122 13.91 -6.06 -1.04
CA SER A 122 14.45 -4.70 -0.94
C SER A 122 13.37 -3.64 -0.79
N VAL A 123 13.74 -2.54 -0.16
CA VAL A 123 13.00 -1.28 -0.16
C VAL A 123 13.88 -0.22 -0.82
N LEU A 124 13.35 0.44 -1.81
CA LEU A 124 14.06 1.49 -2.54
C LEU A 124 13.40 2.84 -2.28
N HIS A 125 14.18 3.90 -2.35
CA HIS A 125 13.62 5.25 -2.39
C HIS A 125 12.71 5.39 -3.62
N PHE A 126 11.53 5.97 -3.46
CA PHE A 126 10.53 6.04 -4.53
C PHE A 126 11.04 6.72 -5.80
N SER A 127 11.88 7.76 -5.66
CA SER A 127 12.51 8.40 -6.81
C SER A 127 13.39 7.45 -7.62
N THR A 128 14.02 6.46 -6.97
CA THR A 128 14.80 5.42 -7.64
C THR A 128 13.91 4.45 -8.40
N VAL A 129 12.77 4.07 -7.78
CA VAL A 129 11.76 3.22 -8.44
C VAL A 129 11.26 3.90 -9.72
N ARG A 130 10.87 5.17 -9.63
CA ARG A 130 10.41 5.97 -10.78
C ARG A 130 11.45 6.00 -11.91
N ARG A 131 12.70 6.33 -11.60
CA ARG A 131 13.77 6.37 -12.61
C ARG A 131 13.99 5.01 -13.26
N ARG A 132 13.91 3.91 -12.51
CA ARG A 132 14.06 2.56 -13.06
C ARG A 132 12.86 2.18 -13.92
N ALA A 133 11.65 2.41 -13.47
CA ALA A 133 10.41 2.14 -14.19
C ALA A 133 10.35 2.93 -15.51
N ALA A 134 10.81 4.19 -15.53
CA ALA A 134 10.82 5.03 -16.72
C ALA A 134 11.80 4.56 -17.82
N ARG A 135 12.78 3.69 -17.48
CA ARG A 135 13.79 3.19 -18.44
C ARG A 135 13.33 2.01 -19.30
N ILE A 136 12.22 1.39 -18.92
CA ILE A 136 11.64 0.24 -19.62
C ILE A 136 10.17 0.52 -19.95
N SER A 137 9.62 -0.14 -20.95
CA SER A 137 8.21 0.03 -21.30
C SER A 137 7.28 -0.48 -20.19
N PRO A 138 6.06 0.08 -20.03
CA PRO A 138 5.14 -0.32 -18.99
C PRO A 138 4.80 -1.81 -19.00
N ASP A 139 4.60 -2.40 -20.18
CA ASP A 139 4.32 -3.82 -20.37
C ASP A 139 5.47 -4.71 -19.86
N ARG A 140 6.72 -4.35 -20.14
CA ARG A 140 7.89 -5.08 -19.64
C ARG A 140 8.05 -4.94 -18.13
N TRP A 141 7.80 -3.76 -17.60
CA TRP A 141 7.83 -3.55 -16.16
C TRP A 141 6.77 -4.42 -15.48
N ALA A 142 5.52 -4.41 -15.99
CA ALA A 142 4.42 -5.21 -15.47
C ALA A 142 4.71 -6.70 -15.56
N ALA A 143 5.20 -7.18 -16.70
CA ALA A 143 5.56 -8.58 -16.88
C ALA A 143 6.62 -9.05 -15.89
N HIS A 144 7.58 -8.19 -15.53
CA HIS A 144 8.61 -8.50 -14.54
C HIS A 144 8.04 -8.46 -13.10
N ALA A 145 7.30 -7.40 -12.77
CA ALA A 145 6.81 -7.17 -11.41
C ALA A 145 5.73 -8.16 -10.98
N PHE A 146 4.92 -8.66 -11.91
CA PHE A 146 3.79 -9.55 -11.67
C PHE A 146 3.97 -10.98 -12.21
N ALA A 147 5.19 -11.36 -12.58
CA ALA A 147 5.46 -12.73 -13.06
C ALA A 147 5.01 -13.77 -12.02
N GLY A 148 4.16 -14.72 -12.46
CA GLY A 148 3.66 -15.79 -11.60
C GLY A 148 2.57 -15.37 -10.60
N THR A 149 2.09 -14.13 -10.64
CA THR A 149 1.00 -13.66 -9.78
C THR A 149 -0.33 -14.29 -10.19
N ALA A 150 -1.09 -14.80 -9.22
CA ALA A 150 -2.45 -15.28 -9.45
C ALA A 150 -3.42 -14.11 -9.67
N TYR A 151 -4.47 -14.35 -10.47
CA TYR A 151 -5.56 -13.40 -10.61
C TYR A 151 -6.35 -13.28 -9.30
N GLN A 152 -6.57 -12.06 -8.86
CA GLN A 152 -7.42 -11.73 -7.70
C GLN A 152 -8.21 -10.47 -8.02
N TRP A 153 -9.53 -10.58 -8.01
CA TRP A 153 -10.43 -9.45 -8.22
C TRP A 153 -10.16 -8.33 -7.21
N GLY A 154 -9.97 -7.09 -7.68
CA GLY A 154 -9.61 -5.95 -6.86
C GLY A 154 -8.19 -5.99 -6.28
N GLY A 155 -7.37 -6.96 -6.68
CA GLY A 155 -5.98 -7.06 -6.23
C GLY A 155 -5.06 -6.07 -6.94
N VAL A 156 -4.06 -5.54 -6.21
CA VAL A 156 -3.14 -4.50 -6.73
C VAL A 156 -1.66 -4.82 -6.51
N THR A 157 -1.36 -6.02 -6.00
CA THR A 157 0.03 -6.43 -5.67
C THR A 157 0.36 -7.81 -6.22
N PRO A 158 1.63 -8.24 -6.22
CA PRO A 158 2.01 -9.62 -6.57
C PRO A 158 1.48 -10.71 -5.62
N TRP A 159 0.77 -10.35 -4.56
CA TRP A 159 0.04 -11.34 -3.74
C TRP A 159 -1.30 -11.74 -4.35
N GLY A 160 -1.74 -11.01 -5.35
CA GLY A 160 -2.92 -11.19 -6.17
C GLY A 160 -3.23 -9.89 -6.90
N VAL A 161 -3.54 -9.97 -8.19
CA VAL A 161 -3.74 -8.80 -9.04
C VAL A 161 -4.85 -9.03 -10.06
N ASP A 162 -5.65 -8.00 -10.34
CA ASP A 162 -6.53 -7.98 -11.52
C ASP A 162 -5.96 -7.10 -12.65
N CYS A 163 -6.67 -7.02 -13.76
CA CYS A 163 -6.22 -6.26 -14.92
C CYS A 163 -6.06 -4.77 -14.63
N SER A 164 -6.97 -4.18 -13.86
CA SER A 164 -6.91 -2.76 -13.48
C SER A 164 -5.82 -2.49 -12.45
N GLY A 165 -5.67 -3.34 -11.44
CA GLY A 165 -4.63 -3.23 -10.42
C GLY A 165 -3.22 -3.39 -10.98
N LEU A 166 -3.04 -4.25 -11.98
CA LEU A 166 -1.77 -4.38 -12.71
C LEU A 166 -1.41 -3.07 -13.42
N VAL A 167 -2.34 -2.48 -14.16
CA VAL A 167 -2.14 -1.20 -14.85
C VAL A 167 -1.87 -0.09 -13.83
N GLN A 168 -2.71 0.04 -12.81
CA GLN A 168 -2.60 1.04 -11.74
C GLN A 168 -1.21 1.00 -11.09
N THR A 169 -0.78 -0.18 -10.61
CA THR A 169 0.52 -0.31 -9.93
C THR A 169 1.70 -0.04 -10.86
N THR A 170 1.58 -0.40 -12.14
CA THR A 170 2.60 -0.12 -13.16
C THR A 170 2.80 1.38 -13.35
N PHE A 171 1.73 2.14 -13.50
CA PHE A 171 1.80 3.59 -13.68
C PHE A 171 2.17 4.32 -12.37
N LEU A 172 1.66 3.86 -11.24
CA LEU A 172 2.05 4.39 -9.93
C LEU A 172 3.56 4.26 -9.67
N ALA A 173 4.19 3.15 -10.06
CA ALA A 173 5.64 2.97 -9.97
C ALA A 173 6.42 3.97 -10.84
N ARG A 174 5.79 4.54 -11.87
CA ARG A 174 6.34 5.61 -12.74
C ARG A 174 6.07 7.01 -12.19
N GLY A 175 5.26 7.13 -11.13
CA GLY A 175 4.81 8.39 -10.55
C GLY A 175 3.65 9.04 -11.32
N GLU A 176 2.89 8.23 -12.03
CA GLU A 176 1.69 8.60 -12.76
C GLU A 176 0.46 8.04 -12.02
N THR A 177 -0.62 8.83 -11.89
CA THR A 177 -1.89 8.46 -11.22
C THR A 177 -3.06 8.76 -12.13
#